data_f0a9128cdb1508ca3abc63765d7cc453
#
_entry.id   f0a9128cdb1508ca3abc63765d7cc453
#
_cell.length_a   1.000
_cell.length_b   1.000
_cell.length_c   1.000
_cell.angle_alpha   90.00
_cell.angle_beta   90.00
_cell.angle_gamma   90.00
#
_symmetry.space_group_name_H-M   'P 1'
#
loop_
_entity.id
_entity.type
_entity.pdbx_description
1 polymer ?
#
loop_
_entity_poly.entity_id
_entity_poly.type
_entity_poly.pdbx_seq_one_letter_code
_entity_poly.pdbx_strand_id
1 'polypeptide(L)'
;MDKDYIINEMHDLIDFLNQATEAYDKGEPIISDADWDKNYFQLERMERLSGIVLPESPTAKIHFEVKTSLSKVKHDHPMLSLAKTKSVEEVKDFLGRSDSIPWVAMAKMDGLTCSLTYENGVLVKAETRGDGNVGEDILHNMKVNPTIPKHISYKQRVILDGEIICTYKDFKEFESEFKNPRNFAAGSIRLLNAKLSYDRKLTFVVWDVIEPFDIAENTLSAQLEAADMYGFEIVPYWCCSKQDENLKAAIELIKVRSEKMSYPIDGVVFKYDDLSLRDTLGSTAHHFNNAIAYKFEDELYDTTLKSIEWTMGRTGVLTPVAVFEPVDADGSIVERASLHNISVMEKILGKPYIGQHIKISKRNMIIPQVEWAEKK
;
A
#
# COMPACT_ATOMS: atom_id res chain seq x y z
N MET A 1 -15.12 23.06 35.36
CA MET A 1 -13.90 23.83 35.13
C MET A 1 -14.33 25.05 34.35
N ASP A 2 -13.91 26.24 34.75
CA ASP A 2 -14.32 27.51 34.09
C ASP A 2 -13.76 27.51 32.63
N LYS A 3 -14.63 27.80 31.68
CA LYS A 3 -14.27 27.74 30.25
C LYS A 3 -13.22 28.79 29.91
N ASP A 4 -13.27 29.94 30.58
CA ASP A 4 -12.29 31.02 30.41
C ASP A 4 -10.92 30.65 30.97
N TYR A 5 -10.85 29.85 32.03
CA TYR A 5 -9.60 29.30 32.56
C TYR A 5 -8.92 28.35 31.56
N ILE A 6 -9.72 27.44 30.94
CA ILE A 6 -9.18 26.50 29.94
C ILE A 6 -8.62 27.28 28.73
N ILE A 7 -9.30 28.31 28.26
CA ILE A 7 -8.86 29.11 27.11
C ILE A 7 -7.54 29.85 27.40
N ASN A 8 -7.38 30.41 28.60
CA ASN A 8 -6.11 31.07 28.99
C ASN A 8 -4.95 30.07 29.04
N GLU A 9 -5.13 28.90 29.64
CA GLU A 9 -4.13 27.83 29.66
C GLU A 9 -3.76 27.35 28.23
N MET A 10 -4.75 27.34 27.31
CA MET A 10 -4.51 27.02 25.92
C MET A 10 -3.63 28.08 25.23
N HIS A 11 -3.84 29.36 25.48
CA HIS A 11 -3.00 30.42 24.93
C HIS A 11 -1.56 30.29 25.38
N ASP A 12 -1.31 30.10 26.69
CA ASP A 12 0.05 29.94 27.22
C ASP A 12 0.75 28.73 26.62
N LEU A 13 0.02 27.61 26.45
CA LEU A 13 0.56 26.37 25.88
C LEU A 13 0.82 26.51 24.38
N ILE A 14 -0.02 27.22 23.64
CA ILE A 14 0.15 27.52 22.22
C ILE A 14 1.40 28.38 22.01
N ASP A 15 1.58 29.45 22.79
CA ASP A 15 2.73 30.32 22.69
C ASP A 15 4.03 29.57 22.98
N PHE A 16 4.02 28.71 24.02
CA PHE A 16 5.16 27.88 24.37
C PHE A 16 5.53 26.90 23.25
N LEU A 17 4.54 26.19 22.68
CA LEU A 17 4.76 25.23 21.61
C LEU A 17 5.24 25.89 20.31
N ASN A 18 4.69 27.07 19.97
CA ASN A 18 5.15 27.83 18.80
C ASN A 18 6.58 28.32 18.97
N GLN A 19 6.98 28.83 20.16
CA GLN A 19 8.36 29.21 20.46
C GLN A 19 9.31 28.01 20.39
N ALA A 20 8.91 26.86 20.94
CA ALA A 20 9.71 25.64 20.88
C ALA A 20 9.92 25.15 19.45
N THR A 21 8.89 25.25 18.60
CA THR A 21 8.96 24.91 17.17
C THR A 21 9.91 25.86 16.43
N GLU A 22 9.82 27.18 16.66
CA GLU A 22 10.74 28.12 16.04
C GLU A 22 12.20 27.89 16.44
N ALA A 23 12.47 27.55 17.70
CA ALA A 23 13.80 27.24 18.20
C ALA A 23 14.34 25.95 17.57
N TYR A 24 13.49 24.94 17.43
CA TYR A 24 13.84 23.69 16.75
C TYR A 24 14.20 23.94 15.27
N ASP A 25 13.39 24.71 14.55
CA ASP A 25 13.63 25.05 13.14
C ASP A 25 14.93 25.84 12.92
N LYS A 26 15.38 26.56 13.95
CA LYS A 26 16.68 27.30 13.96
C LYS A 26 17.86 26.39 14.36
N GLY A 27 17.61 25.11 14.71
CA GLY A 27 18.63 24.18 15.18
C GLY A 27 19.04 24.35 16.64
N GLU A 28 18.30 25.11 17.44
CA GLU A 28 18.53 25.39 18.85
C GLU A 28 17.31 24.94 19.71
N PRO A 29 17.00 23.65 19.79
CA PRO A 29 15.82 23.18 20.49
C PRO A 29 15.85 23.53 21.97
N ILE A 30 14.74 24.08 22.50
CA ILE A 30 14.60 24.49 23.92
C ILE A 30 13.93 23.41 24.78
N ILE A 31 13.32 22.39 24.16
CA ILE A 31 12.74 21.22 24.83
C ILE A 31 13.04 19.97 24.01
N SER A 32 12.89 18.79 24.62
CA SER A 32 12.98 17.51 23.90
C SER A 32 11.74 17.27 23.04
N ASP A 33 11.87 16.43 21.99
CA ASP A 33 10.75 16.03 21.13
C ASP A 33 9.63 15.37 21.98
N ALA A 34 10.01 14.56 22.96
CA ALA A 34 9.06 13.91 23.87
C ALA A 34 8.27 14.92 24.75
N ASP A 35 8.93 16.00 25.19
CA ASP A 35 8.25 17.06 25.94
C ASP A 35 7.38 17.91 25.03
N TRP A 36 7.81 18.17 23.80
CA TRP A 36 7.00 18.86 22.80
C TRP A 36 5.73 18.07 22.52
N ASP A 37 5.82 16.78 22.21
CA ASP A 37 4.69 15.87 21.97
C ASP A 37 3.73 15.85 23.16
N LYS A 38 4.25 15.76 24.39
CA LYS A 38 3.42 15.75 25.60
C LYS A 38 2.59 17.03 25.74
N ASN A 39 3.20 18.19 25.51
CA ASN A 39 2.52 19.50 25.57
C ASN A 39 1.51 19.65 24.42
N TYR A 40 1.85 19.19 23.22
CA TYR A 40 0.96 19.19 22.08
C TYR A 40 -0.29 18.35 22.33
N PHE A 41 -0.16 17.13 22.88
CA PHE A 41 -1.29 16.29 23.25
C PHE A 41 -2.12 16.87 24.39
N GLN A 42 -1.51 17.59 25.31
CA GLN A 42 -2.24 18.31 26.33
C GLN A 42 -3.13 19.40 25.70
N LEU A 43 -2.60 20.16 24.75
CA LEU A 43 -3.34 21.18 24.02
C LEU A 43 -4.52 20.57 23.24
N GLU A 44 -4.30 19.51 22.47
CA GLU A 44 -5.38 18.81 21.76
C GLU A 44 -6.49 18.32 22.69
N ARG A 45 -6.12 17.83 23.88
CA ARG A 45 -7.12 17.42 24.89
C ARG A 45 -7.94 18.61 25.38
N MET A 46 -7.29 19.76 25.59
CA MET A 46 -7.97 20.99 26.03
C MET A 46 -8.91 21.53 24.95
N GLU A 47 -8.49 21.54 23.69
CA GLU A 47 -9.31 21.90 22.53
C GLU A 47 -10.55 21.01 22.40
N ARG A 48 -10.38 19.70 22.56
CA ARG A 48 -11.49 18.73 22.53
C ARG A 48 -12.47 18.94 23.68
N LEU A 49 -11.99 19.26 24.89
CA LEU A 49 -12.83 19.48 26.07
C LEU A 49 -13.56 20.82 26.00
N SER A 50 -12.93 21.85 25.44
CA SER A 50 -13.55 23.18 25.28
C SER A 50 -14.42 23.30 24.04
N GLY A 51 -14.18 22.46 23.02
CA GLY A 51 -14.77 22.57 21.68
C GLY A 51 -14.26 23.78 20.89
N ILE A 52 -13.11 24.34 21.27
CA ILE A 52 -12.51 25.53 20.65
C ILE A 52 -11.10 25.18 20.19
N VAL A 53 -10.77 25.49 18.94
CA VAL A 53 -9.42 25.49 18.37
C VAL A 53 -9.07 26.93 18.05
N LEU A 54 -7.97 27.44 18.66
CA LEU A 54 -7.52 28.82 18.43
C LEU A 54 -6.75 28.93 17.12
N PRO A 55 -6.84 30.05 16.38
CA PRO A 55 -6.21 30.20 15.07
C PRO A 55 -4.68 30.03 15.08
N GLU A 56 -4.02 30.40 16.19
CA GLU A 56 -2.57 30.31 16.38
C GLU A 56 -2.12 28.93 16.85
N SER A 57 -3.08 28.04 17.16
CA SER A 57 -2.76 26.70 17.69
C SER A 57 -1.89 25.90 16.71
N PRO A 58 -0.81 25.26 17.19
CA PRO A 58 -0.03 24.34 16.38
C PRO A 58 -0.86 23.09 15.95
N THR A 59 -1.97 22.82 16.63
CA THR A 59 -2.90 21.73 16.22
C THR A 59 -3.71 22.13 15.00
N ALA A 60 -3.97 23.43 14.79
CA ALA A 60 -4.58 23.97 13.56
C ALA A 60 -3.57 24.03 12.39
N LYS A 61 -2.28 24.00 12.69
CA LYS A 61 -1.18 24.01 11.71
C LYS A 61 -0.55 22.63 11.65
N ILE A 62 -0.48 22.04 10.46
CA ILE A 62 0.23 20.79 10.26
C ILE A 62 1.73 21.11 10.31
N HIS A 63 2.45 20.56 11.31
CA HIS A 63 3.91 20.65 11.36
C HIS A 63 4.51 19.63 10.39
N PHE A 64 5.37 20.12 9.47
CA PHE A 64 6.01 19.28 8.47
C PHE A 64 7.49 19.09 8.83
N GLU A 65 7.84 17.87 9.21
CA GLU A 65 9.22 17.46 9.47
C GLU A 65 10.00 17.29 8.15
N VAL A 66 11.25 17.74 8.12
CA VAL A 66 12.20 17.49 7.02
C VAL A 66 13.37 16.67 7.56
N LYS A 67 13.50 15.42 7.06
CA LYS A 67 14.60 14.52 7.40
C LYS A 67 15.77 14.67 6.41
N THR A 68 16.95 14.28 6.84
CA THR A 68 18.14 14.21 5.96
C THR A 68 18.27 12.84 5.27
N SER A 69 17.71 11.80 5.87
CA SER A 69 17.65 10.43 5.31
C SER A 69 16.57 9.63 6.01
N LEU A 70 16.13 8.53 5.37
CA LEU A 70 15.25 7.56 6.00
C LEU A 70 16.07 6.50 6.75
N SER A 71 15.75 6.30 8.02
CA SER A 71 16.36 5.27 8.85
C SER A 71 15.85 3.88 8.45
N LYS A 72 16.70 2.86 8.54
CA LYS A 72 16.27 1.46 8.42
C LYS A 72 15.71 1.00 9.75
N VAL A 73 14.57 0.29 9.70
CA VAL A 73 13.85 -0.21 10.86
C VAL A 73 13.58 -1.70 10.69
N LYS A 74 13.88 -2.49 11.72
CA LYS A 74 13.53 -3.92 11.76
C LYS A 74 12.05 -4.05 12.12
N HIS A 75 11.34 -4.91 11.40
CA HIS A 75 9.93 -5.18 11.64
C HIS A 75 9.70 -6.01 12.90
N ASP A 76 8.57 -5.77 13.56
CA ASP A 76 8.10 -6.55 14.71
C ASP A 76 7.50 -7.90 14.25
N HIS A 77 7.09 -8.00 12.99
CA HIS A 77 6.56 -9.21 12.35
C HIS A 77 7.06 -9.28 10.89
N PRO A 78 7.15 -10.47 10.28
CA PRO A 78 7.56 -10.59 8.89
C PRO A 78 6.46 -10.07 7.95
N MET A 79 6.80 -9.17 7.03
CA MET A 79 5.90 -8.64 6.01
C MET A 79 6.09 -9.41 4.70
N LEU A 80 5.59 -10.66 4.65
CA LEU A 80 5.80 -11.57 3.54
C LEU A 80 4.94 -11.22 2.32
N SER A 81 5.32 -11.80 1.19
CA SER A 81 4.49 -11.78 -0.03
C SER A 81 3.33 -12.77 0.08
N LEU A 82 2.48 -12.83 -0.95
CA LEU A 82 1.42 -13.81 -1.11
C LEU A 82 1.76 -14.81 -2.23
N ALA A 83 1.32 -16.06 -2.11
CA ALA A 83 1.22 -16.96 -3.23
C ALA A 83 0.31 -16.34 -4.29
N LYS A 84 0.64 -16.50 -5.59
CA LYS A 84 -0.06 -15.82 -6.69
C LYS A 84 -0.52 -16.82 -7.71
N THR A 85 -1.75 -16.64 -8.20
CA THR A 85 -2.31 -17.42 -9.31
C THR A 85 -3.13 -16.53 -10.25
N LYS A 86 -3.32 -16.98 -11.50
CA LYS A 86 -4.29 -16.45 -12.46
C LYS A 86 -5.46 -17.43 -12.70
N SER A 87 -5.49 -18.57 -11.98
CA SER A 87 -6.52 -19.59 -12.09
C SER A 87 -7.51 -19.51 -10.93
N VAL A 88 -8.78 -19.38 -11.26
CA VAL A 88 -9.88 -19.46 -10.29
C VAL A 88 -9.96 -20.86 -9.67
N GLU A 89 -9.63 -21.90 -10.43
CA GLU A 89 -9.58 -23.28 -9.97
C GLU A 89 -8.54 -23.47 -8.88
N GLU A 90 -7.33 -22.88 -9.03
CA GLU A 90 -6.30 -22.93 -7.98
C GLU A 90 -6.74 -22.18 -6.71
N VAL A 91 -7.50 -21.09 -6.83
CA VAL A 91 -8.12 -20.42 -5.67
C VAL A 91 -9.13 -21.35 -5.01
N LYS A 92 -9.97 -22.04 -5.79
CA LYS A 92 -10.93 -23.02 -5.27
C LYS A 92 -10.23 -24.16 -4.55
N ASP A 93 -9.17 -24.71 -5.11
CA ASP A 93 -8.36 -25.76 -4.50
C ASP A 93 -7.70 -25.30 -3.20
N PHE A 94 -7.23 -24.06 -3.16
CA PHE A 94 -6.68 -23.46 -1.95
C PHE A 94 -7.72 -23.36 -0.84
N LEU A 95 -8.90 -22.84 -1.11
CA LEU A 95 -9.98 -22.66 -0.14
C LEU A 95 -10.60 -24.01 0.28
N GLY A 96 -10.66 -24.99 -0.63
CA GLY A 96 -11.16 -26.33 -0.37
C GLY A 96 -10.30 -27.18 0.57
N ARG A 97 -9.06 -26.75 0.88
CA ARG A 97 -8.21 -27.44 1.87
C ARG A 97 -8.78 -27.37 3.29
N SER A 98 -9.72 -26.48 3.54
CA SER A 98 -10.39 -26.28 4.83
C SER A 98 -11.87 -26.01 4.64
N ASP A 99 -12.62 -27.02 4.20
CA ASP A 99 -14.06 -26.96 3.83
C ASP A 99 -15.00 -26.36 4.90
N SER A 100 -14.50 -26.15 6.10
CA SER A 100 -15.29 -25.67 7.23
C SER A 100 -15.01 -24.23 7.65
N ILE A 101 -14.08 -23.52 7.02
CA ILE A 101 -13.61 -22.23 7.50
C ILE A 101 -14.12 -21.12 6.58
N PRO A 102 -14.75 -20.06 7.12
CA PRO A 102 -15.08 -18.87 6.37
C PRO A 102 -13.82 -18.20 5.80
N TRP A 103 -13.98 -17.51 4.68
CA TRP A 103 -12.91 -16.77 4.05
C TRP A 103 -13.40 -15.40 3.59
N VAL A 104 -12.48 -14.48 3.40
CA VAL A 104 -12.73 -13.15 2.85
C VAL A 104 -12.05 -13.02 1.49
N ALA A 105 -12.77 -12.40 0.55
CA ALA A 105 -12.19 -11.86 -0.68
C ALA A 105 -11.97 -10.36 -0.46
N MET A 106 -10.77 -9.86 -0.72
CA MET A 106 -10.44 -8.45 -0.55
C MET A 106 -9.65 -7.91 -1.74
N ALA A 107 -9.77 -6.62 -2.01
CA ALA A 107 -9.03 -5.97 -3.07
C ALA A 107 -7.52 -6.14 -2.85
N LYS A 108 -6.81 -6.58 -3.89
CA LYS A 108 -5.35 -6.55 -3.90
C LYS A 108 -4.91 -5.16 -4.33
N MET A 109 -4.65 -4.31 -3.35
CA MET A 109 -4.26 -2.93 -3.57
C MET A 109 -2.93 -2.86 -4.32
N ASP A 110 -2.81 -1.93 -5.25
CA ASP A 110 -1.58 -1.69 -6.02
C ASP A 110 -0.90 -0.40 -5.58
N GLY A 111 -0.07 -0.51 -4.56
CA GLY A 111 0.62 0.59 -3.92
C GLY A 111 1.94 0.18 -3.28
N LEU A 112 2.24 0.74 -2.13
CA LEU A 112 3.39 0.39 -1.28
C LEU A 112 2.90 -0.09 0.08
N THR A 113 3.26 -1.31 0.44
CA THR A 113 2.93 -1.90 1.74
C THR A 113 3.59 -1.13 2.88
N CYS A 114 2.81 -0.81 3.89
CA CYS A 114 3.22 -0.08 5.08
C CYS A 114 2.59 -0.72 6.32
N SER A 115 3.33 -0.73 7.43
CA SER A 115 2.84 -1.13 8.75
C SER A 115 2.79 0.08 9.67
N LEU A 116 1.68 0.22 10.40
CA LEU A 116 1.47 1.27 11.41
C LEU A 116 1.34 0.64 12.80
N THR A 117 2.06 1.18 13.79
CA THR A 117 1.93 0.78 15.18
C THR A 117 1.37 1.93 16.01
N TYR A 118 0.30 1.64 16.73
CA TYR A 118 -0.26 2.57 17.72
C TYR A 118 -0.03 2.03 19.13
N GLU A 119 0.32 2.92 20.05
CA GLU A 119 0.42 2.66 21.49
C GLU A 119 -0.26 3.78 22.26
N ASN A 120 -1.04 3.45 23.26
CA ASN A 120 -1.84 4.40 24.03
C ASN A 120 -2.76 5.30 23.16
N GLY A 121 -3.12 4.80 21.97
CA GLY A 121 -3.94 5.51 20.99
C GLY A 121 -3.18 6.50 20.12
N VAL A 122 -1.84 6.50 20.15
CA VAL A 122 -0.97 7.40 19.37
C VAL A 122 -0.17 6.61 18.34
N LEU A 123 -0.03 7.11 17.13
CA LEU A 123 0.85 6.53 16.11
C LEU A 123 2.32 6.73 16.52
N VAL A 124 3.01 5.62 16.86
CA VAL A 124 4.40 5.64 17.34
C VAL A 124 5.40 5.10 16.33
N LYS A 125 4.95 4.28 15.34
CA LYS A 125 5.82 3.67 14.34
C LYS A 125 5.08 3.56 13.01
N ALA A 126 5.79 3.85 11.92
CA ALA A 126 5.31 3.63 10.57
C ALA A 126 6.48 3.23 9.67
N GLU A 127 6.36 2.11 8.98
CA GLU A 127 7.47 1.52 8.24
C GLU A 127 7.03 0.88 6.93
N THR A 128 7.85 1.03 5.90
CA THR A 128 7.63 0.35 4.62
C THR A 128 8.02 -1.13 4.73
N ARG A 129 7.45 -2.00 3.89
CA ARG A 129 7.78 -3.43 3.89
C ARG A 129 9.28 -3.71 3.68
N GLY A 130 9.97 -2.94 2.83
CA GLY A 130 11.36 -3.21 2.45
C GLY A 130 11.54 -4.63 1.90
N ASP A 131 12.47 -5.40 2.49
CA ASP A 131 12.72 -6.79 2.14
C ASP A 131 11.83 -7.81 2.90
N GLY A 132 10.92 -7.32 3.72
CA GLY A 132 10.01 -8.11 4.56
C GLY A 132 10.47 -8.28 6.01
N ASN A 133 11.72 -7.98 6.33
CA ASN A 133 12.27 -7.99 7.69
C ASN A 133 12.77 -6.61 8.14
N VAL A 134 13.23 -5.81 7.16
CA VAL A 134 13.77 -4.47 7.37
C VAL A 134 13.15 -3.52 6.36
N GLY A 135 12.51 -2.46 6.85
CA GLY A 135 11.93 -1.40 6.05
C GLY A 135 12.57 -0.04 6.27
N GLU A 136 11.90 1.00 5.83
CA GLU A 136 12.29 2.40 6.03
C GLU A 136 11.29 3.07 6.97
N ASP A 137 11.79 3.84 7.94
CA ASP A 137 10.98 4.68 8.81
C ASP A 137 10.36 5.83 8.01
N ILE A 138 9.04 5.84 7.95
CA ILE A 138 8.23 6.85 7.25
C ILE A 138 7.26 7.57 8.21
N LEU A 139 7.49 7.47 9.52
CA LEU A 139 6.58 8.01 10.54
C LEU A 139 6.28 9.50 10.34
N HIS A 140 7.29 10.30 9.96
CA HIS A 140 7.13 11.73 9.71
C HIS A 140 6.10 12.03 8.60
N ASN A 141 6.04 11.21 7.56
CA ASN A 141 5.05 11.35 6.48
C ASN A 141 3.67 10.84 6.90
N MET A 142 3.63 9.76 7.69
CA MET A 142 2.36 9.18 8.16
C MET A 142 1.66 10.06 9.22
N LYS A 143 2.41 10.74 10.06
CA LYS A 143 1.85 11.70 11.04
C LYS A 143 1.09 12.86 10.39
N VAL A 144 1.43 13.25 9.18
CA VAL A 144 0.76 14.34 8.45
C VAL A 144 -0.25 13.85 7.41
N ASN A 145 -0.32 12.55 7.16
CA ASN A 145 -1.26 11.99 6.19
C ASN A 145 -2.72 12.16 6.69
N PRO A 146 -3.62 12.78 5.91
CA PRO A 146 -4.98 13.09 6.35
C PRO A 146 -5.88 11.87 6.48
N THR A 147 -5.53 10.74 5.86
CA THR A 147 -6.32 9.49 5.93
C THR A 147 -5.94 8.61 7.11
N ILE A 148 -4.93 9.02 7.89
CA ILE A 148 -4.46 8.27 9.05
C ILE A 148 -4.90 9.00 10.32
N PRO A 149 -5.70 8.38 11.19
CA PRO A 149 -6.09 8.95 12.46
C PRO A 149 -4.86 9.27 13.33
N LYS A 150 -4.68 10.52 13.73
CA LYS A 150 -3.56 10.90 14.61
C LYS A 150 -3.71 10.28 16.00
N HIS A 151 -4.95 10.11 16.44
CA HIS A 151 -5.34 9.52 17.71
C HIS A 151 -6.52 8.60 17.55
N ILE A 152 -6.44 7.43 18.18
CA ILE A 152 -7.56 6.50 18.34
C ILE A 152 -7.91 6.34 19.82
N SER A 153 -9.13 5.98 20.14
CA SER A 153 -9.57 5.78 21.52
C SER A 153 -9.06 4.48 22.15
N TYR A 154 -8.57 3.52 21.32
CA TYR A 154 -7.98 2.27 21.78
C TYR A 154 -6.62 2.52 22.44
N LYS A 155 -6.44 1.98 23.68
CA LYS A 155 -5.28 2.30 24.52
C LYS A 155 -4.22 1.20 24.58
N GLN A 156 -4.55 0.00 24.13
CA GLN A 156 -3.56 -1.06 24.02
C GLN A 156 -2.75 -0.89 22.72
N ARG A 157 -1.74 -1.70 22.54
CA ARG A 157 -0.96 -1.75 21.32
C ARG A 157 -1.78 -2.38 20.20
N VAL A 158 -1.70 -1.82 19.00
CA VAL A 158 -2.27 -2.40 17.79
C VAL A 158 -1.31 -2.18 16.62
N ILE A 159 -1.18 -3.19 15.76
CA ILE A 159 -0.38 -3.14 14.54
C ILE A 159 -1.28 -3.38 13.34
N LEU A 160 -1.29 -2.44 12.42
CA LEU A 160 -2.10 -2.43 11.21
C LEU A 160 -1.21 -2.51 9.99
N ASP A 161 -1.38 -3.53 9.16
CA ASP A 161 -0.77 -3.60 7.85
C ASP A 161 -1.74 -3.08 6.79
N GLY A 162 -1.22 -2.25 5.90
CA GLY A 162 -2.01 -1.63 4.84
C GLY A 162 -1.19 -1.30 3.61
N GLU A 163 -1.85 -0.68 2.66
CA GLU A 163 -1.23 -0.21 1.43
C GLU A 163 -1.35 1.30 1.33
N ILE A 164 -0.24 1.97 1.05
CA ILE A 164 -0.24 3.37 0.66
C ILE A 164 -0.50 3.43 -0.83
N ILE A 165 -1.58 4.09 -1.21
CA ILE A 165 -2.00 4.26 -2.61
C ILE A 165 -2.15 5.73 -2.95
N CYS A 166 -2.10 6.04 -4.25
CA CYS A 166 -2.72 7.23 -4.80
C CYS A 166 -3.94 6.79 -5.59
N THR A 167 -5.12 7.35 -5.28
CA THR A 167 -6.34 7.00 -6.01
C THR A 167 -6.23 7.43 -7.47
N TYR A 168 -6.89 6.75 -8.41
CA TYR A 168 -6.93 7.21 -9.81
C TYR A 168 -7.48 8.63 -9.94
N LYS A 169 -8.39 9.03 -9.05
CA LYS A 169 -8.94 10.38 -9.02
C LYS A 169 -7.88 11.43 -8.69
N ASP A 170 -7.10 11.19 -7.63
CA ASP A 170 -6.07 12.13 -7.17
C ASP A 170 -4.84 12.10 -8.08
N PHE A 171 -4.51 10.93 -8.65
CA PHE A 171 -3.39 10.76 -9.57
C PHE A 171 -3.50 11.61 -10.82
N LYS A 172 -4.71 11.95 -11.29
CA LYS A 172 -4.93 12.81 -12.46
C LYS A 172 -4.20 14.16 -12.39
N GLU A 173 -3.96 14.68 -11.20
CA GLU A 173 -3.20 15.92 -11.00
C GLU A 173 -1.70 15.74 -11.29
N PHE A 174 -1.20 14.49 -11.29
CA PHE A 174 0.21 14.14 -11.39
C PHE A 174 0.57 13.29 -12.61
N GLU A 175 -0.40 12.90 -13.43
CA GLU A 175 -0.20 12.00 -14.59
C GLU A 175 0.73 12.59 -15.68
N SER A 176 0.90 13.92 -15.71
CA SER A 176 1.86 14.58 -16.62
C SER A 176 3.33 14.32 -16.22
N GLU A 177 3.60 14.05 -14.94
CA GLU A 177 4.95 13.87 -14.38
C GLU A 177 5.27 12.41 -14.05
N PHE A 178 4.25 11.60 -13.75
CA PHE A 178 4.38 10.22 -13.28
C PHE A 178 3.59 9.25 -14.16
N LYS A 179 4.13 8.05 -14.36
CA LYS A 179 3.57 7.06 -15.29
C LYS A 179 2.41 6.25 -14.71
N ASN A 180 2.40 6.00 -13.41
CA ASN A 180 1.33 5.23 -12.75
C ASN A 180 1.21 5.57 -11.27
N PRO A 181 0.04 5.35 -10.66
CA PRO A 181 -0.24 5.68 -9.26
C PRO A 181 0.65 4.92 -8.26
N ARG A 182 1.01 3.66 -8.55
CA ARG A 182 1.87 2.85 -7.67
C ARG A 182 3.26 3.44 -7.50
N ASN A 183 3.94 3.75 -8.62
CA ASN A 183 5.29 4.33 -8.58
C ASN A 183 5.26 5.72 -7.95
N PHE A 184 4.20 6.49 -8.21
CA PHE A 184 3.96 7.78 -7.60
C PHE A 184 3.83 7.65 -6.06
N ALA A 185 2.98 6.74 -5.57
CA ALA A 185 2.79 6.51 -4.14
C ALA A 185 4.11 6.06 -3.48
N ALA A 186 4.81 5.09 -4.07
CA ALA A 186 6.07 4.56 -3.55
C ALA A 186 7.19 5.61 -3.47
N GLY A 187 7.27 6.53 -4.42
CA GLY A 187 8.20 7.66 -4.39
C GLY A 187 7.78 8.73 -3.39
N SER A 188 6.50 9.05 -3.34
CA SER A 188 5.95 10.14 -2.53
C SER A 188 6.00 9.87 -1.03
N ILE A 189 5.81 8.60 -0.60
CA ILE A 189 5.85 8.25 0.83
C ILE A 189 7.28 8.25 1.40
N ARG A 190 8.28 8.20 0.54
CA ARG A 190 9.71 8.23 0.92
C ARG A 190 10.31 9.62 0.87
N LEU A 191 9.51 10.64 0.60
CA LEU A 191 9.98 12.03 0.61
C LEU A 191 10.48 12.41 2.00
N LEU A 192 11.63 13.08 2.04
CA LEU A 192 12.25 13.53 3.29
C LEU A 192 11.53 14.72 3.89
N ASN A 193 10.82 15.48 3.07
CA ASN A 193 9.99 16.60 3.47
C ASN A 193 8.52 16.17 3.56
N ALA A 194 7.99 16.11 4.77
CA ALA A 194 6.62 15.70 5.04
C ALA A 194 5.57 16.60 4.37
N LYS A 195 5.84 17.90 4.17
CA LYS A 195 4.95 18.80 3.42
C LYS A 195 4.74 18.34 1.98
N LEU A 196 5.82 17.97 1.32
CA LEU A 196 5.72 17.44 -0.06
C LEU A 196 4.96 16.11 -0.11
N SER A 197 5.16 15.24 0.88
CA SER A 197 4.39 14.00 1.00
C SER A 197 2.90 14.25 1.24
N TYR A 198 2.56 15.20 2.10
CA TYR A 198 1.18 15.63 2.36
C TYR A 198 0.48 16.12 1.08
N ASP A 199 1.16 16.96 0.29
CA ASP A 199 0.61 17.53 -0.95
C ASP A 199 0.35 16.48 -2.04
N ARG A 200 0.90 15.25 -1.88
CA ARG A 200 0.70 14.11 -2.81
C ARG A 200 -0.61 13.36 -2.62
N LYS A 201 -1.42 13.71 -1.59
CA LYS A 201 -2.77 13.17 -1.37
C LYS A 201 -2.81 11.64 -1.34
N LEU A 202 -1.85 11.01 -0.64
CA LEU A 202 -1.81 9.56 -0.51
C LEU A 202 -2.87 9.07 0.48
N THR A 203 -3.41 7.88 0.21
CA THR A 203 -4.37 7.20 1.08
C THR A 203 -3.74 5.94 1.66
N PHE A 204 -3.87 5.73 2.97
CA PHE A 204 -3.53 4.47 3.64
C PHE A 204 -4.77 3.61 3.76
N VAL A 205 -4.72 2.39 3.25
CA VAL A 205 -5.84 1.44 3.25
C VAL A 205 -5.43 0.19 4.01
N VAL A 206 -6.09 -0.08 5.15
CA VAL A 206 -5.82 -1.24 6.01
C VAL A 206 -6.34 -2.51 5.34
N TRP A 207 -5.52 -3.56 5.29
CA TRP A 207 -5.90 -4.87 4.78
C TRP A 207 -5.60 -6.03 5.75
N ASP A 208 -4.88 -5.78 6.84
CA ASP A 208 -4.66 -6.75 7.92
C ASP A 208 -4.48 -6.05 9.28
N VAL A 209 -4.80 -6.76 10.35
CA VAL A 209 -4.53 -6.35 11.73
C VAL A 209 -3.66 -7.42 12.37
N ILE A 210 -2.38 -7.09 12.54
CA ILE A 210 -1.34 -8.06 12.96
C ILE A 210 -1.38 -8.28 14.47
N GLU A 211 -1.37 -7.20 15.24
CA GLU A 211 -1.67 -7.23 16.67
C GLU A 211 -3.09 -6.69 16.82
N PRO A 212 -4.07 -7.58 17.12
CA PRO A 212 -5.49 -7.28 16.94
C PRO A 212 -6.05 -6.39 18.03
N PHE A 213 -7.14 -5.70 17.70
CA PHE A 213 -7.99 -5.07 18.69
C PHE A 213 -8.60 -6.12 19.62
N ASP A 214 -8.73 -5.80 20.92
CA ASP A 214 -9.38 -6.66 21.90
C ASP A 214 -10.91 -6.61 21.72
N ILE A 215 -11.40 -7.46 20.83
CA ILE A 215 -12.81 -7.66 20.50
C ILE A 215 -13.19 -9.12 20.61
N ALA A 216 -14.50 -9.39 20.75
CA ALA A 216 -14.99 -10.75 21.03
C ALA A 216 -14.74 -11.73 19.85
N GLU A 217 -14.76 -11.25 18.61
CA GLU A 217 -14.64 -12.07 17.41
C GLU A 217 -13.19 -12.12 16.93
N ASN A 218 -12.65 -13.35 16.81
CA ASN A 218 -11.29 -13.57 16.35
C ASN A 218 -11.23 -13.80 14.83
N THR A 219 -11.82 -12.87 14.07
CA THR A 219 -11.86 -12.91 12.60
C THR A 219 -11.23 -11.66 11.99
N LEU A 220 -10.65 -11.81 10.79
CA LEU A 220 -10.08 -10.68 10.05
C LEU A 220 -11.16 -9.64 9.71
N SER A 221 -12.35 -10.10 9.29
CA SER A 221 -13.47 -9.22 8.96
C SER A 221 -13.87 -8.33 10.14
N ALA A 222 -14.00 -8.89 11.34
CA ALA A 222 -14.32 -8.12 12.56
C ALA A 222 -13.20 -7.14 12.93
N GLN A 223 -11.94 -7.52 12.73
CA GLN A 223 -10.81 -6.62 12.96
C GLN A 223 -10.77 -5.46 11.95
N LEU A 224 -11.12 -5.70 10.68
CA LEU A 224 -11.24 -4.64 9.68
C LEU A 224 -12.39 -3.67 10.04
N GLU A 225 -13.55 -4.20 10.48
CA GLU A 225 -14.66 -3.37 10.95
C GLU A 225 -14.25 -2.53 12.20
N ALA A 226 -13.49 -3.11 13.11
CA ALA A 226 -12.95 -2.37 14.25
C ALA A 226 -12.00 -1.24 13.78
N ALA A 227 -11.13 -1.50 12.80
CA ALA A 227 -10.27 -0.47 12.23
C ALA A 227 -11.09 0.67 11.59
N ASP A 228 -12.15 0.36 10.83
CA ASP A 228 -13.07 1.36 10.26
C ASP A 228 -13.74 2.20 11.36
N MET A 229 -14.20 1.57 12.44
CA MET A 229 -14.77 2.28 13.60
C MET A 229 -13.78 3.24 14.27
N TYR A 230 -12.49 2.98 14.20
CA TYR A 230 -11.43 3.88 14.68
C TYR A 230 -11.02 4.93 13.64
N GLY A 231 -11.67 4.95 12.47
CA GLY A 231 -11.50 5.98 11.44
C GLY A 231 -10.44 5.67 10.39
N PHE A 232 -10.00 4.42 10.27
CA PHE A 232 -9.13 4.00 9.18
C PHE A 232 -9.92 3.67 7.92
N GLU A 233 -9.38 4.03 6.77
CA GLU A 233 -9.84 3.47 5.49
C GLU A 233 -9.48 1.98 5.44
N ILE A 234 -10.44 1.13 5.11
CA ILE A 234 -10.24 -0.32 5.01
C ILE A 234 -10.37 -0.80 3.58
N VAL A 235 -9.69 -1.89 3.26
CA VAL A 235 -9.76 -2.51 1.95
C VAL A 235 -11.18 -2.93 1.59
N PRO A 236 -11.66 -2.72 0.36
CA PRO A 236 -12.90 -3.31 -0.10
C PRO A 236 -12.85 -4.84 0.04
N TYR A 237 -13.74 -5.40 0.82
CA TYR A 237 -13.79 -6.84 1.08
C TYR A 237 -15.20 -7.42 1.01
N TRP A 238 -15.28 -8.72 0.94
CA TRP A 238 -16.50 -9.52 0.97
C TRP A 238 -16.28 -10.78 1.80
N CYS A 239 -17.13 -11.00 2.80
CA CYS A 239 -17.12 -12.22 3.60
C CYS A 239 -17.88 -13.31 2.86
N CYS A 240 -17.30 -14.49 2.79
CA CYS A 240 -17.88 -15.64 2.13
C CYS A 240 -18.06 -16.78 3.13
N SER A 241 -19.26 -17.36 3.19
CA SER A 241 -19.50 -18.57 3.94
C SER A 241 -18.88 -19.78 3.22
N LYS A 242 -18.72 -20.89 3.94
CA LYS A 242 -18.19 -22.18 3.45
C LYS A 242 -18.77 -22.69 2.13
N GLN A 243 -20.00 -22.34 1.83
CA GLN A 243 -20.77 -22.87 0.69
C GLN A 243 -20.82 -21.93 -0.50
N ASP A 244 -20.17 -20.76 -0.38
CA ASP A 244 -20.20 -19.76 -1.44
C ASP A 244 -19.17 -20.11 -2.52
N GLU A 245 -19.59 -20.92 -3.49
CA GLU A 245 -18.75 -21.35 -4.60
C GLU A 245 -18.54 -20.28 -5.68
N ASN A 246 -19.18 -19.12 -5.53
CA ASN A 246 -19.17 -18.11 -6.59
C ASN A 246 -17.99 -17.16 -6.50
N LEU A 247 -16.77 -17.70 -6.63
CA LEU A 247 -15.53 -16.94 -6.64
C LEU A 247 -15.50 -15.83 -7.70
N LYS A 248 -16.11 -16.10 -8.87
CA LYS A 248 -16.19 -15.11 -9.95
C LYS A 248 -17.05 -13.90 -9.55
N ALA A 249 -18.17 -14.13 -8.85
CA ALA A 249 -18.99 -13.03 -8.35
C ALA A 249 -18.28 -12.23 -7.25
N ALA A 250 -17.52 -12.88 -6.37
CA ALA A 250 -16.71 -12.20 -5.37
C ALA A 250 -15.63 -11.32 -6.04
N ILE A 251 -14.93 -11.83 -7.04
CA ILE A 251 -13.94 -11.08 -7.82
C ILE A 251 -14.59 -9.85 -8.47
N GLU A 252 -15.73 -10.03 -9.14
CA GLU A 252 -16.42 -8.93 -9.83
C GLU A 252 -16.92 -7.87 -8.85
N LEU A 253 -17.46 -8.29 -7.70
CA LEU A 253 -17.92 -7.38 -6.67
C LEU A 253 -16.76 -6.51 -6.13
N ILE A 254 -15.59 -7.12 -5.89
CA ILE A 254 -14.41 -6.39 -5.42
C ILE A 254 -13.94 -5.39 -6.48
N LYS A 255 -13.92 -5.76 -7.78
CA LYS A 255 -13.61 -4.84 -8.87
C LYS A 255 -14.53 -3.62 -8.86
N VAL A 256 -15.85 -3.85 -8.89
CA VAL A 256 -16.85 -2.78 -8.92
C VAL A 256 -16.73 -1.85 -7.70
N ARG A 257 -16.50 -2.41 -6.52
CA ARG A 257 -16.29 -1.59 -5.30
C ARG A 257 -15.03 -0.74 -5.39
N SER A 258 -13.93 -1.33 -5.85
CA SER A 258 -12.65 -0.62 -6.00
C SER A 258 -12.71 0.49 -7.06
N GLU A 259 -13.39 0.24 -8.19
CA GLU A 259 -13.64 1.25 -9.23
C GLU A 259 -14.42 2.45 -8.70
N LYS A 260 -15.50 2.21 -7.93
CA LYS A 260 -16.27 3.28 -7.30
C LYS A 260 -15.43 4.15 -6.34
N MET A 261 -14.47 3.56 -5.67
CA MET A 261 -13.53 4.25 -4.78
C MET A 261 -12.33 4.83 -5.53
N SER A 262 -12.21 4.59 -6.84
CA SER A 262 -11.05 4.94 -7.65
C SER A 262 -9.73 4.34 -7.14
N TYR A 263 -9.79 3.17 -6.52
CA TYR A 263 -8.63 2.49 -5.95
C TYR A 263 -7.89 1.68 -7.02
N PRO A 264 -6.57 1.81 -7.11
CA PRO A 264 -5.75 0.96 -7.97
C PRO A 264 -5.64 -0.45 -7.34
N ILE A 265 -6.05 -1.46 -8.11
CA ILE A 265 -5.96 -2.87 -7.70
C ILE A 265 -5.38 -3.72 -8.84
N ASP A 266 -4.61 -4.75 -8.51
CA ASP A 266 -4.03 -5.70 -9.47
C ASP A 266 -4.54 -7.14 -9.32
N GLY A 267 -5.56 -7.33 -8.48
CA GLY A 267 -6.14 -8.64 -8.21
C GLY A 267 -7.11 -8.65 -7.03
N VAL A 268 -7.39 -9.85 -6.55
CA VAL A 268 -8.18 -10.12 -5.36
C VAL A 268 -7.41 -11.09 -4.45
N VAL A 269 -7.30 -10.78 -3.18
CA VAL A 269 -6.73 -11.67 -2.17
C VAL A 269 -7.85 -12.48 -1.53
N PHE A 270 -7.69 -13.80 -1.51
CA PHE A 270 -8.54 -14.71 -0.75
C PHE A 270 -7.79 -15.16 0.48
N LYS A 271 -8.39 -15.02 1.65
CA LYS A 271 -7.77 -15.30 2.93
C LYS A 271 -8.77 -15.94 3.88
N TYR A 272 -8.35 -16.92 4.67
CA TYR A 272 -9.20 -17.46 5.74
C TYR A 272 -9.51 -16.36 6.75
N ASP A 273 -10.77 -16.27 7.16
CA ASP A 273 -11.25 -15.22 8.05
C ASP A 273 -10.83 -15.44 9.52
N ASP A 274 -10.59 -16.68 9.92
CA ASP A 274 -10.14 -17.03 11.27
C ASP A 274 -8.66 -16.69 11.47
N LEU A 275 -8.37 -15.77 12.37
CA LEU A 275 -7.01 -15.29 12.67
C LEU A 275 -6.14 -16.37 13.31
N SER A 276 -6.70 -17.35 14.04
CA SER A 276 -5.93 -18.44 14.65
C SER A 276 -5.22 -19.33 13.61
N LEU A 277 -5.69 -19.32 12.38
CA LEU A 277 -5.08 -20.06 11.29
C LEU A 277 -3.78 -19.44 10.76
N ARG A 278 -3.53 -18.16 11.03
CA ARG A 278 -2.28 -17.50 10.64
C ARG A 278 -1.08 -18.26 11.19
N ASP A 279 -1.11 -18.54 12.50
CA ASP A 279 -0.02 -19.22 13.18
C ASP A 279 -0.02 -20.73 12.91
N THR A 280 -1.21 -21.32 12.85
CA THR A 280 -1.38 -22.78 12.65
C THR A 280 -0.91 -23.23 11.27
N LEU A 281 -1.26 -22.49 10.21
CA LEU A 281 -0.86 -22.79 8.84
C LEU A 281 0.57 -22.32 8.54
N GLY A 282 1.07 -21.36 9.32
CA GLY A 282 2.42 -20.83 9.20
C GLY A 282 2.70 -20.15 7.87
N SER A 283 3.98 -20.13 7.52
CA SER A 283 4.46 -19.50 6.28
C SER A 283 5.58 -20.30 5.64
N THR A 284 5.79 -20.09 4.36
CA THR A 284 7.03 -20.46 3.67
C THR A 284 8.08 -19.35 3.91
N ALA A 285 9.27 -19.49 3.33
CA ALA A 285 10.28 -18.42 3.36
C ALA A 285 9.80 -17.13 2.64
N HIS A 286 8.74 -17.18 1.84
CA HIS A 286 8.34 -16.08 0.96
C HIS A 286 6.88 -15.64 1.13
N HIS A 287 5.97 -16.49 1.60
CA HIS A 287 4.54 -16.18 1.71
C HIS A 287 3.82 -16.95 2.82
N PHE A 288 2.75 -16.37 3.33
CA PHE A 288 1.85 -17.01 4.27
C PHE A 288 0.99 -18.08 3.60
N ASN A 289 0.68 -19.16 4.34
CA ASN A 289 -0.11 -20.28 3.84
C ASN A 289 -1.63 -20.08 4.05
N ASN A 290 -2.05 -19.01 4.71
CA ASN A 290 -3.46 -18.70 4.98
C ASN A 290 -4.11 -17.78 3.95
N ALA A 291 -3.37 -17.40 2.90
CA ALA A 291 -3.87 -16.49 1.86
C ALA A 291 -3.29 -16.81 0.48
N ILE A 292 -4.08 -16.51 -0.57
CA ILE A 292 -3.68 -16.59 -1.98
C ILE A 292 -4.16 -15.35 -2.73
N ALA A 293 -3.34 -14.82 -3.63
CA ALA A 293 -3.68 -13.70 -4.48
C ALA A 293 -4.05 -14.18 -5.89
N TYR A 294 -5.29 -13.96 -6.28
CA TYR A 294 -5.72 -14.05 -7.67
C TYR A 294 -5.34 -12.75 -8.38
N LYS A 295 -4.43 -12.79 -9.33
CA LYS A 295 -4.05 -11.66 -10.15
C LYS A 295 -4.90 -11.57 -11.40
N PHE A 296 -5.31 -10.36 -11.74
CA PHE A 296 -5.98 -10.13 -13.01
C PHE A 296 -5.03 -10.47 -14.17
N GLU A 297 -5.62 -10.84 -15.31
CA GLU A 297 -4.83 -10.99 -16.52
C GLU A 297 -4.26 -9.64 -16.92
N ASP A 298 -2.97 -9.64 -17.32
CA ASP A 298 -2.36 -8.45 -17.85
C ASP A 298 -3.08 -8.09 -19.16
N GLU A 299 -3.34 -6.81 -19.41
CA GLU A 299 -3.87 -6.35 -20.69
C GLU A 299 -2.90 -6.72 -21.82
N LEU A 300 -3.46 -7.16 -22.94
CA LEU A 300 -2.68 -7.51 -24.12
C LEU A 300 -2.82 -6.40 -25.18
N TYR A 301 -1.68 -5.89 -25.60
CA TYR A 301 -1.59 -4.85 -26.61
C TYR A 301 -1.10 -5.43 -27.92
N ASP A 302 -1.82 -5.13 -29.00
CA ASP A 302 -1.50 -5.58 -30.34
C ASP A 302 -0.42 -4.68 -30.96
N THR A 303 0.62 -5.32 -31.51
CA THR A 303 1.69 -4.61 -32.24
C THR A 303 2.36 -5.53 -33.28
N THR A 304 3.35 -5.01 -33.97
CA THR A 304 4.00 -5.71 -35.10
C THR A 304 5.51 -5.77 -34.88
N LEU A 305 6.09 -6.97 -35.02
CA LEU A 305 7.53 -7.20 -34.88
C LEU A 305 8.30 -6.52 -35.99
N LYS A 306 9.28 -5.71 -35.63
CA LYS A 306 10.23 -5.03 -36.55
C LYS A 306 11.51 -5.79 -36.74
N SER A 307 12.10 -6.28 -35.64
CA SER A 307 13.37 -6.99 -35.63
C SER A 307 13.59 -7.76 -34.35
N ILE A 308 14.56 -8.64 -34.36
CA ILE A 308 15.15 -9.24 -33.15
C ILE A 308 16.58 -8.69 -33.01
N GLU A 309 16.82 -8.01 -31.89
CA GLU A 309 18.16 -7.57 -31.52
C GLU A 309 18.77 -8.53 -30.50
N TRP A 310 20.09 -8.62 -30.51
CA TRP A 310 20.85 -9.47 -29.60
C TRP A 310 21.67 -8.58 -28.67
N THR A 311 21.43 -8.69 -27.40
CA THR A 311 22.17 -7.96 -26.37
C THR A 311 23.06 -8.93 -25.61
N MET A 312 24.31 -8.54 -25.36
CA MET A 312 25.25 -9.33 -24.58
C MET A 312 25.29 -8.81 -23.13
N GLY A 313 24.95 -9.67 -22.19
CA GLY A 313 25.06 -9.37 -20.76
C GLY A 313 26.54 -9.38 -20.29
N ARG A 314 26.78 -8.90 -19.07
CA ARG A 314 28.13 -8.87 -18.45
C ARG A 314 28.77 -10.27 -18.33
N THR A 315 27.96 -11.31 -18.33
CA THR A 315 28.42 -12.73 -18.29
C THR A 315 28.71 -13.34 -19.66
N GLY A 316 28.62 -12.55 -20.74
CA GLY A 316 28.83 -13.03 -22.12
C GLY A 316 27.62 -13.76 -22.72
N VAL A 317 26.50 -13.84 -22.00
CA VAL A 317 25.28 -14.48 -22.50
C VAL A 317 24.56 -13.53 -23.46
N LEU A 318 24.23 -14.05 -24.68
CA LEU A 318 23.44 -13.35 -25.67
C LEU A 318 21.92 -13.54 -25.36
N THR A 319 21.21 -12.43 -25.22
CA THR A 319 19.79 -12.40 -24.97
C THR A 319 19.06 -11.78 -26.16
N PRO A 320 18.06 -12.47 -26.76
CA PRO A 320 17.26 -11.89 -27.82
C PRO A 320 16.24 -10.88 -27.23
N VAL A 321 16.06 -9.78 -27.94
CA VAL A 321 15.12 -8.70 -27.60
C VAL A 321 14.24 -8.47 -28.83
N ALA A 322 12.92 -8.60 -28.65
CA ALA A 322 11.96 -8.21 -29.68
C ALA A 322 11.90 -6.68 -29.75
N VAL A 323 12.05 -6.14 -30.94
CA VAL A 323 11.77 -4.74 -31.28
C VAL A 323 10.51 -4.71 -32.13
N PHE A 324 9.56 -3.88 -31.77
CA PHE A 324 8.23 -3.83 -32.40
C PHE A 324 7.76 -2.40 -32.61
N GLU A 325 6.67 -2.22 -33.35
CA GLU A 325 6.06 -0.89 -33.50
C GLU A 325 5.67 -0.35 -32.11
N PRO A 326 5.99 0.91 -31.82
CA PRO A 326 5.64 1.53 -30.54
C PRO A 326 4.15 1.38 -30.23
N VAL A 327 3.85 0.91 -29.02
CA VAL A 327 2.47 0.77 -28.54
C VAL A 327 2.33 1.38 -27.16
N ASP A 328 1.25 2.08 -26.92
CA ASP A 328 0.92 2.57 -25.59
C ASP A 328 0.38 1.42 -24.76
N ALA A 329 1.13 1.08 -23.72
CA ALA A 329 0.77 0.06 -22.75
C ALA A 329 0.71 0.73 -21.36
N ASP A 330 -0.47 0.89 -20.80
CA ASP A 330 -0.72 1.55 -19.50
C ASP A 330 -0.08 2.94 -19.41
N GLY A 331 -0.30 3.82 -20.40
CA GLY A 331 0.25 5.19 -20.42
C GLY A 331 1.77 5.27 -20.62
N SER A 332 2.40 4.19 -21.09
CA SER A 332 3.82 4.18 -21.45
C SER A 332 4.01 3.64 -22.86
N ILE A 333 4.76 4.37 -23.67
CA ILE A 333 5.16 3.87 -25.00
C ILE A 333 6.23 2.80 -24.82
N VAL A 334 5.94 1.60 -25.29
CA VAL A 334 6.84 0.44 -25.30
C VAL A 334 7.11 0.03 -26.73
N GLU A 335 8.38 -0.31 -27.01
CA GLU A 335 8.82 -0.72 -28.36
C GLU A 335 9.81 -1.90 -28.29
N ARG A 336 10.12 -2.39 -27.09
CA ARG A 336 11.13 -3.45 -26.88
C ARG A 336 10.70 -4.37 -25.73
N ALA A 337 10.91 -5.68 -25.91
CA ALA A 337 10.68 -6.67 -24.87
C ALA A 337 11.75 -7.77 -24.89
N SER A 338 12.24 -8.17 -23.72
CA SER A 338 13.19 -9.30 -23.64
C SER A 338 12.50 -10.61 -23.98
N LEU A 339 13.16 -11.43 -24.77
CA LEU A 339 12.74 -12.80 -25.08
C LEU A 339 13.53 -13.83 -24.25
N HIS A 340 14.28 -13.38 -23.26
CA HIS A 340 15.03 -14.14 -22.28
C HIS A 340 16.13 -15.05 -22.87
N ASN A 341 15.78 -15.97 -23.75
CA ASN A 341 16.70 -16.89 -24.43
C ASN A 341 16.07 -17.43 -25.72
N ILE A 342 16.85 -18.17 -26.50
CA ILE A 342 16.45 -18.74 -27.81
C ILE A 342 15.21 -19.65 -27.65
N SER A 343 15.20 -20.53 -26.65
CA SER A 343 14.10 -21.48 -26.45
C SER A 343 12.78 -20.79 -26.15
N VAL A 344 12.81 -19.71 -25.36
CA VAL A 344 11.63 -18.87 -25.09
C VAL A 344 11.20 -18.13 -26.34
N MET A 345 12.14 -17.55 -27.08
CA MET A 345 11.87 -16.87 -28.35
C MET A 345 11.18 -17.82 -29.36
N GLU A 346 11.74 -19.03 -29.57
CA GLU A 346 11.16 -20.02 -30.49
C GLU A 346 9.77 -20.51 -30.03
N LYS A 347 9.58 -20.68 -28.72
CA LYS A 347 8.28 -21.07 -28.17
C LYS A 347 7.20 -20.01 -28.43
N ILE A 348 7.52 -18.73 -28.28
CA ILE A 348 6.58 -17.62 -28.44
C ILE A 348 6.41 -17.24 -29.91
N LEU A 349 7.50 -16.92 -30.60
CA LEU A 349 7.48 -16.38 -31.96
C LEU A 349 7.47 -17.45 -33.04
N GLY A 350 7.89 -18.66 -32.73
CA GLY A 350 8.18 -19.69 -33.73
C GLY A 350 9.39 -19.29 -34.56
N LYS A 351 9.22 -19.19 -35.89
CA LYS A 351 10.21 -18.57 -36.79
C LYS A 351 9.87 -17.08 -36.93
N PRO A 352 10.59 -16.19 -36.27
CA PRO A 352 10.27 -14.78 -36.29
C PRO A 352 10.46 -14.18 -37.69
N TYR A 353 9.57 -13.28 -38.10
CA TYR A 353 9.66 -12.55 -39.37
C TYR A 353 9.21 -11.10 -39.16
N ILE A 354 9.75 -10.20 -39.98
CA ILE A 354 9.38 -8.77 -39.95
C ILE A 354 7.93 -8.64 -40.37
N GLY A 355 7.14 -7.86 -39.64
CA GLY A 355 5.72 -7.70 -39.86
C GLY A 355 4.86 -8.77 -39.17
N GLN A 356 5.45 -9.64 -38.34
CA GLN A 356 4.72 -10.61 -37.53
C GLN A 356 3.83 -9.90 -36.52
N HIS A 357 2.53 -10.22 -36.49
CA HIS A 357 1.62 -9.73 -35.49
C HIS A 357 1.93 -10.40 -34.13
N ILE A 358 2.11 -9.58 -33.11
CA ILE A 358 2.43 -10.00 -31.75
C ILE A 358 1.52 -9.30 -30.75
N LYS A 359 1.29 -9.95 -29.63
CA LYS A 359 0.63 -9.35 -28.46
C LYS A 359 1.64 -9.25 -27.32
N ILE A 360 1.72 -8.05 -26.75
CA ILE A 360 2.59 -7.80 -25.61
C ILE A 360 1.75 -7.51 -24.36
N SER A 361 2.28 -7.85 -23.22
CA SER A 361 1.78 -7.40 -21.92
C SER A 361 2.85 -6.56 -21.22
N LYS A 362 2.42 -5.86 -20.17
CA LYS A 362 3.34 -5.13 -19.30
C LYS A 362 3.26 -5.73 -17.90
N ARG A 363 4.02 -6.79 -17.66
CA ARG A 363 3.99 -7.49 -16.35
C ARG A 363 4.34 -6.57 -15.21
N ASN A 364 3.51 -6.59 -14.18
CA ASN A 364 3.59 -5.70 -13.02
C ASN A 364 3.62 -4.22 -13.43
N MET A 365 2.96 -3.85 -14.53
CA MET A 365 2.91 -2.49 -15.09
C MET A 365 4.30 -1.87 -15.43
N ILE A 366 5.36 -2.68 -15.47
CA ILE A 366 6.74 -2.18 -15.64
C ILE A 366 7.48 -2.91 -16.75
N ILE A 367 7.41 -4.26 -16.84
CA ILE A 367 8.26 -5.06 -17.71
C ILE A 367 7.50 -5.55 -18.93
N PRO A 368 7.82 -5.04 -20.15
CA PRO A 368 7.22 -5.52 -21.38
C PRO A 368 7.60 -6.97 -21.67
N GLN A 369 6.63 -7.78 -22.05
CA GLN A 369 6.84 -9.17 -22.50
C GLN A 369 6.01 -9.46 -23.74
N VAL A 370 6.53 -10.28 -24.63
CA VAL A 370 5.75 -10.84 -25.73
C VAL A 370 5.02 -12.07 -25.22
N GLU A 371 3.69 -12.04 -25.22
CA GLU A 371 2.85 -13.12 -24.69
C GLU A 371 2.38 -14.06 -25.79
N TRP A 372 2.18 -13.52 -26.99
CA TRP A 372 1.67 -14.27 -28.13
C TRP A 372 2.21 -13.71 -29.44
N ALA A 373 2.33 -14.59 -30.42
CA ALA A 373 2.66 -14.23 -31.80
C ALA A 373 1.90 -15.08 -32.80
N GLU A 374 1.53 -14.48 -33.92
CA GLU A 374 1.01 -15.20 -35.07
C GLU A 374 2.07 -16.16 -35.59
N LYS A 375 1.73 -17.45 -35.72
CA LYS A 375 2.63 -18.49 -36.25
C LYS A 375 2.26 -18.77 -37.71
N LYS A 376 3.26 -18.69 -38.57
CA LYS A 376 3.16 -19.14 -39.96
C LYS A 376 3.48 -20.62 -40.07
#